data_802c034a2a9e6d3e76c95ed84a406bd2
#
_entry.id   802c034a2a9e6d3e76c95ed84a406bd2
#
_cell.length_a   1.000
_cell.length_b   1.000
_cell.length_c   1.000
_cell.angle_alpha   90.00
_cell.angle_beta   90.00
_cell.angle_gamma   90.00
#
_symmetry.space_group_name_H-M   'P 1'
#
loop_
_entity.id
_entity.type
_entity.pdbx_description
1 polymer ?
#
loop_
_entity_poly.entity_id
_entity_poly.type
_entity_poly.pdbx_seq_one_letter_code
_entity_poly.pdbx_strand_id
1 'polypeptide(L)'
;IQDVAFTAFKTEDNEVLFDLTIGGGLSKSKQIATRANKYLKPEQVLDVAVACAEIFRDNGNRDNRNKARVRHLLNDWGIEKFVETIEKAIGYKLQDGLEAPVVASFENRNHFGINRQKQSGLSYVGFATNSGRVAGEDFVKFYEICKKYGAGGVALTATQNFLVYDIKDEVVQSLADEFEALGY
;
A
#
# COMPACT_ATOMS: atom_id res chain seq x y z
N ILE A 1 -2.22 1.62 -11.14
CA ILE A 1 -1.94 0.30 -11.71
C ILE A 1 -2.47 -0.87 -10.86
N GLN A 2 -3.13 -0.64 -9.76
CA GLN A 2 -3.76 -1.67 -8.92
C GLN A 2 -5.16 -1.99 -9.43
N ASP A 3 -5.66 -3.23 -9.18
CA ASP A 3 -7.03 -3.62 -9.55
C ASP A 3 -8.08 -2.76 -8.82
N VAL A 4 -7.83 -2.46 -7.55
CA VAL A 4 -8.57 -1.51 -6.71
C VAL A 4 -7.55 -0.74 -5.89
N ALA A 5 -7.66 0.58 -5.80
CA ALA A 5 -6.80 1.39 -4.97
C ALA A 5 -7.59 2.51 -4.27
N PHE A 6 -7.16 2.80 -3.06
CA PHE A 6 -7.67 3.85 -2.20
C PHE A 6 -6.54 4.84 -1.93
N THR A 7 -6.70 6.08 -2.41
CA THR A 7 -5.69 7.14 -2.22
C THR A 7 -6.16 8.08 -1.14
N ALA A 8 -5.49 8.07 0.01
CA ALA A 8 -5.81 8.95 1.12
C ALA A 8 -5.44 10.40 0.80
N PHE A 9 -6.31 11.33 1.14
CA PHE A 9 -6.06 12.76 1.07
C PHE A 9 -6.75 13.48 2.24
N LYS A 10 -6.35 14.72 2.49
CA LYS A 10 -7.02 15.60 3.47
C LYS A 10 -7.82 16.66 2.74
N THR A 11 -9.03 16.89 3.22
CA THR A 11 -9.84 18.03 2.81
C THR A 11 -9.32 19.34 3.43
N GLU A 12 -9.84 20.48 3.02
CA GLU A 12 -9.55 21.79 3.62
C GLU A 12 -9.86 21.82 5.12
N ASP A 13 -10.88 21.09 5.55
CA ASP A 13 -11.29 20.94 6.96
C ASP A 13 -10.45 19.90 7.73
N ASN A 14 -9.35 19.40 7.15
CA ASN A 14 -8.50 18.35 7.73
C ASN A 14 -9.19 16.96 7.89
N GLU A 15 -10.36 16.74 7.31
CA GLU A 15 -10.97 15.40 7.25
C GLU A 15 -10.13 14.50 6.34
N VAL A 16 -9.93 13.23 6.73
CA VAL A 16 -9.26 12.23 5.89
C VAL A 16 -10.31 11.50 5.06
N LEU A 17 -10.18 11.59 3.75
CA LEU A 17 -10.99 10.85 2.79
C LEU A 17 -10.09 10.00 1.87
N PHE A 18 -10.72 9.06 1.17
CA PHE A 18 -10.06 8.20 0.19
C PHE A 18 -10.72 8.35 -1.19
N ASP A 19 -9.90 8.59 -2.20
CA ASP A 19 -10.31 8.54 -3.60
C ASP A 19 -10.22 7.09 -4.11
N LEU A 20 -11.27 6.61 -4.77
CA LEU A 20 -11.36 5.24 -5.27
C LEU A 20 -10.99 5.18 -6.76
N THR A 21 -10.05 4.30 -7.08
CA THR A 21 -9.72 3.96 -8.46
C THR A 21 -9.79 2.46 -8.69
N ILE A 22 -10.28 2.03 -9.86
CA ILE A 22 -10.58 0.63 -10.17
C ILE A 22 -10.05 0.25 -11.55
N GLY A 23 -9.59 -0.98 -11.71
CA GLY A 23 -9.30 -1.61 -13.00
C GLY A 23 -7.91 -1.33 -13.56
N GLY A 24 -6.95 -0.93 -12.75
CA GLY A 24 -5.56 -0.80 -13.17
C GLY A 24 -4.85 -2.15 -13.33
N GLY A 25 -3.74 -2.14 -14.02
CA GLY A 25 -2.89 -3.31 -14.14
C GLY A 25 -1.79 -3.18 -15.19
N LEU A 26 -0.76 -4.00 -15.03
CA LEU A 26 0.34 -4.15 -15.99
C LEU A 26 0.15 -5.39 -16.87
N SER A 27 1.21 -5.85 -17.50
CA SER A 27 1.25 -6.99 -18.42
C SER A 27 0.69 -6.68 -19.80
N LYS A 28 0.19 -7.67 -20.54
CA LYS A 28 -0.21 -7.54 -21.94
C LYS A 28 -1.27 -6.45 -22.20
N SER A 29 -2.23 -6.30 -21.27
CA SER A 29 -3.30 -5.29 -21.35
C SER A 29 -3.04 -4.21 -20.31
N LYS A 30 -2.03 -3.37 -20.54
CA LYS A 30 -1.69 -2.27 -19.63
C LYS A 30 -2.85 -1.28 -19.54
N GLN A 31 -3.24 -0.94 -18.31
CA GLN A 31 -4.32 0.01 -18.07
C GLN A 31 -4.06 0.78 -16.78
N ILE A 32 -4.23 2.09 -16.83
CA ILE A 32 -4.29 2.92 -15.63
C ILE A 32 -5.71 2.76 -15.07
N ALA A 33 -5.81 2.67 -13.75
CA ALA A 33 -7.10 2.57 -13.08
C ALA A 33 -7.99 3.77 -13.38
N THR A 34 -9.28 3.52 -13.55
CA THR A 34 -10.28 4.56 -13.76
C THR A 34 -10.74 5.09 -12.41
N ARG A 35 -10.85 6.40 -12.26
CA ARG A 35 -11.45 7.02 -11.08
C ARG A 35 -12.94 6.70 -11.00
N ALA A 36 -13.39 6.29 -9.81
CA ALA A 36 -14.80 6.04 -9.54
C ALA A 36 -15.61 7.33 -9.34
N ASN A 37 -14.95 8.49 -9.23
CA ASN A 37 -15.52 9.78 -8.86
C ASN A 37 -16.35 9.71 -7.57
N LYS A 38 -15.84 8.93 -6.62
CA LYS A 38 -16.41 8.74 -5.29
C LYS A 38 -15.32 8.88 -4.23
N TYR A 39 -15.68 9.55 -3.14
CA TYR A 39 -14.87 9.63 -1.94
C TYR A 39 -15.43 8.72 -0.85
N LEU A 40 -14.53 8.14 -0.07
CA LEU A 40 -14.85 7.25 1.03
C LEU A 40 -14.30 7.81 2.34
N LYS A 41 -15.09 7.67 3.40
CA LYS A 41 -14.58 7.81 4.76
C LYS A 41 -13.72 6.61 5.15
N PRO A 42 -12.81 6.73 6.13
CA PRO A 42 -11.96 5.61 6.57
C PRO A 42 -12.73 4.33 6.89
N GLU A 43 -13.86 4.45 7.57
CA GLU A 43 -14.72 3.34 7.97
C GLU A 43 -15.40 2.61 6.80
N GLN A 44 -15.53 3.26 5.65
CA GLN A 44 -16.18 2.71 4.45
C GLN A 44 -15.20 1.89 3.57
N VAL A 45 -13.89 2.06 3.76
CA VAL A 45 -12.86 1.46 2.89
C VAL A 45 -12.96 -0.07 2.89
N LEU A 46 -13.18 -0.68 4.05
CA LEU A 46 -13.28 -2.13 4.15
C LEU A 46 -14.51 -2.68 3.42
N ASP A 47 -15.67 -2.07 3.61
CA ASP A 47 -16.93 -2.49 2.97
C ASP A 47 -16.81 -2.42 1.45
N VAL A 48 -16.24 -1.33 0.93
CA VAL A 48 -16.04 -1.15 -0.52
C VAL A 48 -15.00 -2.12 -1.06
N ALA A 49 -13.91 -2.39 -0.32
CA ALA A 49 -12.91 -3.36 -0.74
C ALA A 49 -13.50 -4.78 -0.84
N VAL A 50 -14.30 -5.18 0.15
CA VAL A 50 -15.01 -6.47 0.15
C VAL A 50 -16.00 -6.53 -1.01
N ALA A 51 -16.82 -5.49 -1.21
CA ALA A 51 -17.77 -5.43 -2.32
C ALA A 51 -17.06 -5.57 -3.68
N CYS A 52 -15.93 -4.89 -3.90
CA CYS A 52 -15.15 -5.03 -5.13
C CYS A 52 -14.67 -6.47 -5.35
N ALA A 53 -14.21 -7.14 -4.29
CA ALA A 53 -13.75 -8.53 -4.36
C ALA A 53 -14.91 -9.50 -4.68
N GLU A 54 -16.06 -9.31 -4.04
CA GLU A 54 -17.26 -10.12 -4.27
C GLU A 54 -17.85 -9.92 -5.67
N ILE A 55 -17.96 -8.67 -6.13
CA ILE A 55 -18.38 -8.35 -7.48
C ILE A 55 -17.50 -9.07 -8.51
N PHE A 56 -16.17 -9.02 -8.30
CA PHE A 56 -15.25 -9.72 -9.20
C PHE A 56 -15.33 -11.25 -9.06
N ARG A 57 -15.53 -11.78 -7.85
CA ARG A 57 -15.74 -13.20 -7.61
C ARG A 57 -16.92 -13.72 -8.42
N ASP A 58 -18.01 -12.98 -8.40
CA ASP A 58 -19.31 -13.44 -8.93
C ASP A 58 -19.48 -13.16 -10.44
N ASN A 59 -18.82 -12.14 -10.96
CA ASN A 59 -19.00 -11.67 -12.34
C ASN A 59 -17.71 -11.66 -13.18
N GLY A 60 -16.55 -11.89 -12.57
CA GLY A 60 -15.26 -11.93 -13.27
C GLY A 60 -15.16 -13.14 -14.19
N ASN A 61 -14.45 -12.98 -15.32
CA ASN A 61 -14.22 -14.06 -16.26
C ASN A 61 -13.36 -15.16 -15.61
N ARG A 62 -13.87 -16.41 -15.59
CA ARG A 62 -13.16 -17.59 -15.06
C ARG A 62 -12.70 -18.54 -16.15
N ASP A 63 -13.27 -18.45 -17.34
CA ASP A 63 -12.99 -19.38 -18.45
C ASP A 63 -11.68 -19.01 -19.15
N ASN A 64 -11.35 -17.74 -19.20
CA ASN A 64 -10.13 -17.24 -19.84
C ASN A 64 -9.21 -16.54 -18.84
N ARG A 65 -8.14 -17.22 -18.44
CA ARG A 65 -7.14 -16.69 -17.50
C ARG A 65 -6.56 -15.34 -17.92
N ASN A 66 -6.43 -15.06 -19.20
CA ASN A 66 -5.92 -13.77 -19.70
C ASN A 66 -6.92 -12.62 -19.49
N LYS A 67 -8.19 -12.93 -19.24
CA LYS A 67 -9.26 -11.98 -18.95
C LYS A 67 -9.73 -12.02 -17.49
N ALA A 68 -9.10 -12.80 -16.63
CA ALA A 68 -9.46 -12.97 -15.23
C ALA A 68 -8.85 -11.85 -14.33
N ARG A 69 -9.16 -10.59 -14.63
CA ARG A 69 -8.76 -9.41 -13.86
C ARG A 69 -9.91 -8.39 -13.82
N VAL A 70 -9.97 -7.60 -12.75
CA VAL A 70 -11.02 -6.59 -12.53
C VAL A 70 -11.16 -5.62 -13.71
N ARG A 71 -10.05 -5.22 -14.34
CA ARG A 71 -10.07 -4.30 -15.49
C ARG A 71 -10.91 -4.80 -16.67
N HIS A 72 -10.97 -6.11 -16.90
CA HIS A 72 -11.77 -6.66 -18.00
C HIS A 72 -13.26 -6.56 -17.67
N LEU A 73 -13.66 -6.89 -16.44
CA LEU A 73 -15.03 -6.71 -15.99
C LEU A 73 -15.43 -5.22 -16.02
N LEU A 74 -14.52 -4.33 -15.59
CA LEU A 74 -14.76 -2.89 -15.64
C LEU A 74 -14.94 -2.38 -17.08
N ASN A 75 -14.13 -2.88 -18.03
CA ASN A 75 -14.24 -2.50 -19.44
C ASN A 75 -15.55 -2.98 -20.07
N ASP A 76 -16.06 -4.14 -19.65
CA ASP A 76 -17.34 -4.68 -20.13
C ASP A 76 -18.54 -3.95 -19.51
N TRP A 77 -18.43 -3.46 -18.28
CA TRP A 77 -19.55 -2.87 -17.54
C TRP A 77 -19.59 -1.33 -17.60
N GLY A 78 -18.43 -0.68 -17.67
CA GLY A 78 -18.25 0.73 -17.40
C GLY A 78 -18.15 1.03 -15.90
N ILE A 79 -17.59 2.19 -15.58
CA ILE A 79 -17.34 2.59 -14.18
C ILE A 79 -18.65 2.88 -13.43
N GLU A 80 -19.63 3.47 -14.10
CA GLU A 80 -20.91 3.83 -13.51
C GLU A 80 -21.65 2.60 -12.98
N LYS A 81 -21.77 1.56 -13.80
CA LYS A 81 -22.42 0.30 -13.39
C LYS A 81 -21.64 -0.41 -12.29
N PHE A 82 -20.30 -0.33 -12.34
CA PHE A 82 -19.47 -0.95 -11.30
C PHE A 82 -19.69 -0.27 -9.95
N VAL A 83 -19.71 1.08 -9.93
CA VAL A 83 -19.99 1.89 -8.72
C VAL A 83 -21.41 1.66 -8.20
N GLU A 84 -22.42 1.66 -9.08
CA GLU A 84 -23.79 1.35 -8.68
C GLU A 84 -23.90 -0.04 -8.02
N THR A 85 -23.16 -1.02 -8.54
CA THR A 85 -23.15 -2.36 -7.96
C THR A 85 -22.45 -2.39 -6.60
N ILE A 86 -21.34 -1.63 -6.42
CA ILE A 86 -20.72 -1.44 -5.09
C ILE A 86 -21.75 -0.85 -4.11
N GLU A 87 -22.35 0.28 -4.45
CA GLU A 87 -23.31 0.98 -3.59
C GLU A 87 -24.51 0.09 -3.21
N LYS A 88 -24.96 -0.73 -4.14
CA LYS A 88 -26.01 -1.73 -3.89
C LYS A 88 -25.54 -2.83 -2.91
N ALA A 89 -24.32 -3.29 -3.05
CA ALA A 89 -23.77 -4.34 -2.20
C ALA A 89 -23.54 -3.86 -0.75
N ILE A 90 -23.04 -2.63 -0.58
CA ILE A 90 -22.81 -2.05 0.74
C ILE A 90 -24.05 -1.45 1.38
N GLY A 91 -25.14 -1.22 0.61
CA GLY A 91 -26.43 -0.74 1.11
C GLY A 91 -26.53 0.78 1.34
N TYR A 92 -25.55 1.57 0.90
CA TYR A 92 -25.57 3.04 1.01
C TYR A 92 -24.87 3.71 -0.18
N LYS A 93 -25.10 5.01 -0.36
CA LYS A 93 -24.45 5.82 -1.38
C LYS A 93 -23.12 6.37 -0.88
N LEU A 94 -22.13 6.35 -1.76
CA LEU A 94 -20.84 6.99 -1.53
C LEU A 94 -20.91 8.49 -1.87
N GLN A 95 -20.10 9.29 -1.19
CA GLN A 95 -19.98 10.71 -1.46
C GLN A 95 -19.44 10.95 -2.88
N ASP A 96 -20.02 11.88 -3.62
CA ASP A 96 -19.50 12.27 -4.93
C ASP A 96 -18.14 12.98 -4.79
N GLY A 97 -17.22 12.60 -5.65
CA GLY A 97 -15.84 13.10 -5.68
C GLY A 97 -15.42 13.45 -7.11
N LEU A 98 -16.09 14.44 -7.72
CA LEU A 98 -15.90 14.82 -9.13
C LEU A 98 -14.49 15.36 -9.40
N GLU A 99 -13.90 16.11 -8.47
CA GLU A 99 -12.57 16.65 -8.61
C GLU A 99 -11.53 15.62 -8.11
N ALA A 100 -10.43 15.49 -8.87
CA ALA A 100 -9.33 14.66 -8.39
C ALA A 100 -8.66 15.34 -7.19
N PRO A 101 -8.43 14.60 -6.07
CA PRO A 101 -7.80 15.21 -4.91
C PRO A 101 -6.38 15.65 -5.24
N VAL A 102 -5.98 16.80 -4.71
CA VAL A 102 -4.58 17.22 -4.73
C VAL A 102 -3.83 16.36 -3.71
N VAL A 103 -3.14 15.35 -4.20
CA VAL A 103 -2.24 14.56 -3.37
C VAL A 103 -0.93 15.34 -3.27
N ALA A 104 -0.46 15.56 -2.04
CA ALA A 104 0.85 16.17 -1.83
C ALA A 104 1.92 15.42 -2.64
N SER A 105 2.87 16.15 -3.22
CA SER A 105 3.93 15.56 -4.03
C SER A 105 4.60 14.43 -3.25
N PHE A 106 4.48 13.22 -3.76
CA PHE A 106 5.09 12.06 -3.16
C PHE A 106 6.58 12.13 -3.44
N GLU A 107 7.36 12.58 -2.47
CA GLU A 107 8.80 12.33 -2.51
C GLU A 107 8.98 10.82 -2.46
N ASN A 108 9.56 10.27 -3.49
CA ASN A 108 9.84 8.83 -3.58
C ASN A 108 10.98 8.50 -2.60
N ARG A 109 10.63 8.40 -1.32
CA ARG A 109 11.57 8.03 -0.26
C ARG A 109 11.81 6.54 -0.36
N ASN A 110 13.00 6.16 -0.75
CA ASN A 110 13.41 4.75 -0.73
C ASN A 110 13.66 4.23 0.70
N HIS A 111 13.65 5.12 1.69
CA HIS A 111 13.87 4.85 3.11
C HIS A 111 15.25 4.26 3.46
N PHE A 112 16.22 4.25 2.56
CA PHE A 112 17.55 3.72 2.85
C PHE A 112 18.32 4.57 3.86
N GLY A 113 19.19 3.89 4.60
CA GLY A 113 20.04 4.51 5.62
C GLY A 113 19.26 4.95 6.86
N ILE A 114 19.91 5.76 7.67
CA ILE A 114 19.38 6.26 8.96
C ILE A 114 18.41 7.42 8.71
N ASN A 115 17.22 7.29 9.25
CA ASN A 115 16.15 8.29 9.13
C ASN A 115 15.51 8.53 10.50
N ARG A 116 15.19 9.79 10.81
CA ARG A 116 14.47 10.14 12.05
C ARG A 116 13.00 9.77 11.96
N GLN A 117 12.45 9.24 13.04
CA GLN A 117 11.02 9.04 13.18
C GLN A 117 10.30 10.30 13.64
N LYS A 118 8.97 10.28 13.61
CA LYS A 118 8.15 11.36 14.17
C LYS A 118 8.24 11.41 15.70
N GLN A 119 8.50 10.28 16.33
CA GLN A 119 8.73 10.15 17.76
C GLN A 119 10.12 10.71 18.09
N SER A 120 10.18 11.66 19.03
CA SER A 120 11.44 12.27 19.46
C SER A 120 12.38 11.24 20.06
N GLY A 121 13.66 11.29 19.69
CA GLY A 121 14.70 10.39 20.20
C GLY A 121 14.72 9.00 19.54
N LEU A 122 13.86 8.78 18.53
CA LEU A 122 13.80 7.52 17.78
C LEU A 122 14.11 7.70 16.30
N SER A 123 14.82 6.72 15.75
CA SER A 123 15.16 6.59 14.35
C SER A 123 14.76 5.24 13.79
N TYR A 124 14.72 5.14 12.48
CA TYR A 124 14.70 3.87 11.75
C TYR A 124 15.84 3.79 10.75
N VAL A 125 16.26 2.59 10.41
CA VAL A 125 17.26 2.34 9.38
C VAL A 125 16.65 1.47 8.30
N GLY A 126 16.77 1.91 7.05
CA GLY A 126 16.33 1.14 5.89
C GLY A 126 17.50 0.45 5.21
N PHE A 127 17.33 -0.82 4.92
CA PHE A 127 18.36 -1.68 4.33
C PHE A 127 17.90 -2.21 2.98
N ALA A 128 18.85 -2.27 2.03
CA ALA A 128 18.65 -2.86 0.73
C ALA A 128 18.84 -4.39 0.80
N THR A 129 17.97 -5.12 0.15
CA THR A 129 18.14 -6.56 -0.02
C THR A 129 18.55 -6.90 -1.45
N ASN A 130 19.44 -7.84 -1.61
CA ASN A 130 19.82 -8.30 -2.94
C ASN A 130 18.65 -9.04 -3.60
N SER A 131 18.11 -8.47 -4.67
CA SER A 131 16.98 -9.03 -5.42
C SER A 131 15.73 -9.34 -4.57
N GLY A 132 15.53 -8.61 -3.47
CA GLY A 132 14.40 -8.80 -2.58
C GLY A 132 14.43 -10.11 -1.77
N ARG A 133 15.59 -10.71 -1.60
CA ARG A 133 15.74 -11.99 -0.92
C ARG A 133 16.55 -11.84 0.37
N VAL A 134 16.03 -12.46 1.43
CA VAL A 134 16.69 -12.60 2.73
C VAL A 134 16.69 -14.08 3.06
N ALA A 135 17.84 -14.62 3.47
CA ALA A 135 17.93 -16.01 3.91
C ALA A 135 17.19 -16.19 5.25
N GLY A 136 16.50 -17.32 5.43
CA GLY A 136 15.75 -17.57 6.66
C GLY A 136 16.59 -17.50 7.93
N GLU A 137 17.85 -17.93 7.86
CA GLU A 137 18.81 -17.85 8.95
C GLU A 137 19.22 -16.42 9.32
N ASP A 138 19.15 -15.46 8.37
CA ASP A 138 19.47 -14.07 8.64
C ASP A 138 18.38 -13.40 9.50
N PHE A 139 17.12 -13.85 9.44
CA PHE A 139 16.09 -13.35 10.34
C PHE A 139 16.38 -13.65 11.81
N VAL A 140 17.08 -14.73 12.11
CA VAL A 140 17.53 -15.03 13.49
C VAL A 140 18.58 -13.99 13.92
N LYS A 141 19.54 -13.68 13.04
CA LYS A 141 20.54 -12.64 13.29
C LYS A 141 19.91 -11.27 13.44
N PHE A 142 18.91 -10.93 12.58
CA PHE A 142 18.15 -9.67 12.70
C PHE A 142 17.47 -9.55 14.06
N TYR A 143 16.84 -10.63 14.53
CA TYR A 143 16.23 -10.67 15.85
C TYR A 143 17.25 -10.40 16.96
N GLU A 144 18.43 -11.04 16.92
CA GLU A 144 19.46 -10.87 17.95
C GLU A 144 20.02 -9.44 17.95
N ILE A 145 20.25 -8.83 16.78
CA ILE A 145 20.66 -7.43 16.67
C ILE A 145 19.57 -6.51 17.21
N CYS A 146 18.34 -6.67 16.76
CA CYS A 146 17.22 -5.87 17.25
C CYS A 146 17.07 -5.94 18.77
N LYS A 147 17.17 -7.15 19.34
CA LYS A 147 17.11 -7.37 20.79
C LYS A 147 18.28 -6.71 21.53
N LYS A 148 19.50 -6.80 21.00
CA LYS A 148 20.70 -6.19 21.57
C LYS A 148 20.57 -4.67 21.69
N TYR A 149 20.02 -4.02 20.71
CA TYR A 149 19.87 -2.55 20.65
C TYR A 149 18.50 -2.05 21.13
N GLY A 150 17.60 -2.94 21.49
CA GLY A 150 16.25 -2.59 21.95
C GLY A 150 15.39 -1.96 20.85
N ALA A 151 15.60 -2.35 19.59
CA ALA A 151 14.78 -1.91 18.48
C ALA A 151 13.36 -2.46 18.55
N GLY A 152 12.39 -1.74 18.00
CA GLY A 152 10.97 -2.13 18.01
C GLY A 152 10.67 -3.34 17.12
N GLY A 153 11.40 -3.49 16.02
CA GLY A 153 11.24 -4.62 15.11
C GLY A 153 11.70 -4.36 13.68
N VAL A 154 11.38 -5.30 12.82
CA VAL A 154 11.66 -5.27 11.39
C VAL A 154 10.36 -5.13 10.59
N ALA A 155 10.32 -4.22 9.63
CA ALA A 155 9.18 -4.08 8.71
C ALA A 155 9.64 -4.27 7.26
N LEU A 156 8.89 -5.04 6.48
CA LEU A 156 9.14 -5.22 5.05
C LEU A 156 8.55 -4.05 4.26
N THR A 157 9.22 -3.66 3.19
CA THR A 157 8.78 -2.54 2.34
C THR A 157 8.17 -3.04 1.03
N ALA A 158 7.30 -2.22 0.43
CA ALA A 158 6.71 -2.51 -0.87
C ALA A 158 7.76 -2.56 -2.01
N THR A 159 8.96 -2.04 -1.79
CA THR A 159 10.10 -2.07 -2.72
C THR A 159 11.00 -3.29 -2.53
N GLN A 160 10.52 -4.32 -1.82
CA GLN A 160 11.23 -5.57 -1.55
C GLN A 160 12.52 -5.39 -0.72
N ASN A 161 12.51 -4.42 0.17
CA ASN A 161 13.56 -4.16 1.14
C ASN A 161 13.00 -4.29 2.55
N PHE A 162 13.78 -3.98 3.57
CA PHE A 162 13.28 -3.93 4.93
C PHE A 162 13.81 -2.71 5.69
N LEU A 163 13.17 -2.39 6.78
CA LEU A 163 13.65 -1.40 7.73
C LEU A 163 13.54 -1.92 9.16
N VAL A 164 14.43 -1.44 10.01
CA VAL A 164 14.39 -1.64 11.46
C VAL A 164 13.94 -0.33 12.06
N TYR A 165 12.97 -0.37 12.98
CA TYR A 165 12.33 0.82 13.53
C TYR A 165 12.38 0.88 15.07
N ASP A 166 12.03 2.05 15.61
CA ASP A 166 12.05 2.36 17.04
C ASP A 166 13.43 2.15 17.69
N ILE A 167 14.46 2.65 17.01
CA ILE A 167 15.85 2.59 17.47
C ILE A 167 16.17 3.91 18.15
N LYS A 168 16.74 3.88 19.36
CA LYS A 168 17.22 5.10 20.02
C LYS A 168 18.33 5.75 19.20
N ASP A 169 18.26 7.08 19.05
CA ASP A 169 19.24 7.85 18.27
C ASP A 169 20.69 7.59 18.69
N GLU A 170 20.92 7.29 19.97
CA GLU A 170 22.23 7.05 20.56
C GLU A 170 22.92 5.78 20.03
N VAL A 171 22.15 4.78 19.62
CA VAL A 171 22.66 3.44 19.21
C VAL A 171 22.37 3.12 17.75
N VAL A 172 21.71 4.02 17.01
CA VAL A 172 21.27 3.75 15.64
C VAL A 172 22.41 3.44 14.69
N GLN A 173 23.55 4.15 14.81
CA GLN A 173 24.72 3.90 13.99
C GLN A 173 25.32 2.52 14.27
N SER A 174 25.47 2.16 15.54
CA SER A 174 26.03 0.84 15.92
C SER A 174 25.16 -0.31 15.44
N LEU A 175 23.84 -0.13 15.44
CA LEU A 175 22.91 -1.12 14.86
C LEU A 175 23.11 -1.20 13.34
N ALA A 176 23.19 -0.06 12.66
CA ALA A 176 23.39 -0.02 11.21
C ALA A 176 24.69 -0.73 10.80
N ASP A 177 25.78 -0.47 11.52
CA ASP A 177 27.08 -1.08 11.25
C ASP A 177 27.04 -2.63 11.38
N GLU A 178 26.26 -3.18 12.33
CA GLU A 178 26.10 -4.63 12.47
C GLU A 178 25.28 -5.23 11.31
N PHE A 179 24.27 -4.55 10.82
CA PHE A 179 23.53 -5.00 9.63
C PHE A 179 24.40 -4.91 8.36
N GLU A 180 25.21 -3.85 8.22
CA GLU A 180 26.18 -3.72 7.12
C GLU A 180 27.21 -4.86 7.15
N ALA A 181 27.70 -5.25 8.33
CA ALA A 181 28.59 -6.40 8.51
C ALA A 181 27.95 -7.75 8.11
N LEU A 182 26.62 -7.84 8.11
CA LEU A 182 25.88 -8.99 7.57
C LEU A 182 25.67 -8.93 6.05
N GLY A 183 25.98 -7.80 5.41
CA GLY A 183 25.84 -7.58 3.97
C GLY A 183 24.54 -6.87 3.55
N TYR A 184 23.90 -6.15 4.45
CA TYR A 184 22.68 -5.36 4.20
C TYR A 184 22.89 -3.86 4.25
#